data_03be28e4b83ca14fe48df89417a86be2
#
_entry.id   03be28e4b83ca14fe48df89417a86be2
#
_cell.length_a   1.000
_cell.length_b   1.000
_cell.length_c   1.000
_cell.angle_alpha   90.00
_cell.angle_beta   90.00
_cell.angle_gamma   90.00
#
_symmetry.space_group_name_H-M   'P 1'
#
loop_
_entity.id
_entity.type
_entity.pdbx_description
1 polymer ?
#
loop_
_entity_poly.entity_id
_entity_poly.type
_entity_poly.pdbx_seq_one_letter_code
_entity_poly.pdbx_strand_id
1 'polypeptide(L)'
;MTKYDFETIIERRGTGSLKWDAWNRRGHAADELPLWVADMDFKTVPAAIEALTERVAHGVFGYSMAPDGYYEAVQGWFERRHGWCPEREWFVMTPGVVFALAMAVTSFTQPGDAVIIQPPVYYPFRMMIEDNGRKMVTSPLLYDG
;
A
#
# COMPACT_ATOMS: atom_id res chain seq x y z
N MET A 1 26.89 1.84 -16.77
CA MET A 1 26.38 2.44 -15.50
C MET A 1 25.06 1.78 -15.19
N THR A 2 24.93 1.17 -14.03
CA THR A 2 23.64 0.65 -13.55
C THR A 2 22.70 1.84 -13.37
N LYS A 3 21.54 1.80 -14.01
CA LYS A 3 20.53 2.86 -13.96
C LYS A 3 19.95 3.06 -12.53
N TYR A 4 20.09 2.05 -11.70
CA TYR A 4 19.57 1.99 -10.34
C TYR A 4 20.67 1.57 -9.36
N ASP A 5 20.65 2.16 -8.17
CA ASP A 5 21.57 1.87 -7.07
C ASP A 5 20.85 1.06 -6.00
N PHE A 6 21.24 -0.19 -5.83
CA PHE A 6 20.75 -1.12 -4.80
C PHE A 6 21.79 -1.43 -3.73
N GLU A 7 23.00 -0.84 -3.82
CA GLU A 7 24.11 -1.13 -2.91
C GLU A 7 24.24 -0.06 -1.81
N THR A 8 23.87 1.17 -2.11
CA THR A 8 23.96 2.27 -1.14
C THR A 8 22.95 2.10 -0.02
N ILE A 9 23.45 1.99 1.22
CA ILE A 9 22.63 1.96 2.42
C ILE A 9 22.05 3.35 2.68
N ILE A 10 20.72 3.43 2.77
CA ILE A 10 20.01 4.65 3.06
C ILE A 10 19.60 4.65 4.53
N GLU A 11 20.12 5.60 5.32
CA GLU A 11 19.68 5.75 6.71
C GLU A 11 18.24 6.27 6.76
N ARG A 12 17.38 5.52 7.44
CA ARG A 12 15.96 5.81 7.55
C ARG A 12 15.50 6.09 8.98
N ARG A 13 16.37 5.95 9.97
CA ARG A 13 16.07 6.31 11.36
C ARG A 13 15.98 7.82 11.49
N GLY A 14 15.02 8.30 12.27
CA GLY A 14 14.78 9.73 12.45
C GLY A 14 14.14 10.44 11.26
N THR A 15 13.65 9.69 10.26
CA THR A 15 12.98 10.23 9.07
C THR A 15 11.46 10.17 9.14
N GLY A 16 10.89 9.71 10.25
CA GLY A 16 9.47 9.42 10.39
C GLY A 16 9.07 8.07 9.78
N SER A 17 10.02 7.21 9.45
CA SER A 17 9.76 5.88 8.91
C SER A 17 9.04 5.01 9.94
N LEU A 18 7.83 4.57 9.63
CA LEU A 18 7.10 3.65 10.50
C LEU A 18 7.89 2.35 10.72
N LYS A 19 8.51 1.81 9.68
CA LYS A 19 9.31 0.59 9.72
C LYS A 19 10.46 0.69 10.72
N TRP A 20 11.22 1.77 10.68
CA TRP A 20 12.44 1.95 11.46
C TRP A 20 12.19 2.65 12.81
N ASP A 21 11.47 3.77 12.82
CA ASP A 21 11.32 4.58 14.02
C ASP A 21 10.33 3.98 15.03
N ALA A 22 9.27 3.30 14.55
CA ALA A 22 8.35 2.60 15.45
C ALA A 22 8.93 1.29 15.99
N TRP A 23 9.90 0.68 15.32
CA TRP A 23 10.60 -0.52 15.76
C TRP A 23 11.30 -0.29 17.10
N ASN A 24 12.10 0.76 17.19
CA ASN A 24 12.78 1.15 18.41
C ASN A 24 11.80 1.51 19.54
N ARG A 25 10.68 2.18 19.24
CA ARG A 25 9.64 2.52 20.22
C ARG A 25 8.93 1.30 20.81
N ARG A 26 8.97 0.16 20.12
CA ARG A 26 8.41 -1.11 20.58
C ARG A 26 9.38 -1.92 21.46
N GLY A 27 10.56 -1.37 21.78
CA GLY A 27 11.54 -1.98 22.69
C GLY A 27 12.52 -2.95 22.03
N HIS A 28 12.58 -2.95 20.69
CA HIS A 28 13.58 -3.72 19.95
C HIS A 28 14.96 -3.05 20.01
N ALA A 29 16.02 -3.86 19.95
CA ALA A 29 17.37 -3.34 19.96
C ALA A 29 17.68 -2.52 18.69
N ALA A 30 18.58 -1.54 18.80
CA ALA A 30 18.89 -0.63 17.71
C ALA A 30 19.61 -1.31 16.52
N ASP A 31 20.24 -2.45 16.76
CA ASP A 31 20.94 -3.27 15.75
C ASP A 31 20.05 -4.35 15.11
N GLU A 32 18.82 -4.53 15.61
CA GLU A 32 17.87 -5.43 14.98
C GLU A 32 17.32 -4.83 13.66
N LEU A 33 17.19 -5.68 12.64
CA LEU A 33 16.62 -5.28 11.35
C LEU A 33 15.11 -5.44 11.35
N PRO A 34 14.34 -4.35 11.11
CA PRO A 34 12.89 -4.43 11.03
C PRO A 34 12.46 -5.07 9.69
N LEU A 35 11.83 -6.23 9.74
CA LEU A 35 11.32 -6.96 8.57
C LEU A 35 9.79 -7.07 8.55
N TRP A 36 9.10 -6.24 9.34
CA TRP A 36 7.65 -6.33 9.56
C TRP A 36 6.80 -5.46 8.63
N VAL A 37 7.39 -4.44 8.00
CA VAL A 37 6.75 -3.60 6.98
C VAL A 37 7.40 -3.88 5.63
N ALA A 38 6.60 -4.06 4.60
CA ALA A 38 7.06 -4.45 3.26
C ALA A 38 7.63 -3.30 2.42
N ASP A 39 7.75 -2.08 2.97
CA ASP A 39 8.39 -0.98 2.25
C ASP A 39 9.88 -1.24 2.05
N MET A 40 10.36 -0.95 0.85
CA MET A 40 11.76 -1.17 0.47
C MET A 40 12.67 -0.06 1.02
N ASP A 41 13.93 -0.43 1.32
CA ASP A 41 14.96 0.49 1.81
C ASP A 41 15.83 1.06 0.68
N PHE A 42 15.44 0.90 -0.55
CA PHE A 42 16.08 1.46 -1.74
C PHE A 42 15.44 2.79 -2.15
N LYS A 43 16.23 3.66 -2.78
CA LYS A 43 15.66 4.85 -3.44
C LYS A 43 14.62 4.42 -4.49
N THR A 44 13.54 5.16 -4.58
CA THR A 44 12.59 4.98 -5.68
C THR A 44 13.24 5.32 -7.03
N VAL A 45 12.56 4.94 -8.12
CA VAL A 45 13.10 5.15 -9.47
C VAL A 45 13.35 6.64 -9.74
N PRO A 46 14.46 7.00 -10.46
CA PRO A 46 14.81 8.41 -10.73
C PRO A 46 13.68 9.22 -11.35
N ALA A 47 12.94 8.64 -12.30
CA ALA A 47 11.83 9.33 -12.95
C ALA A 47 10.71 9.76 -11.98
N ALA A 48 10.46 8.97 -10.89
CA ALA A 48 9.51 9.37 -9.86
C ALA A 48 10.05 10.55 -9.03
N ILE A 49 11.35 10.54 -8.72
CA ILE A 49 11.99 11.65 -7.99
C ILE A 49 11.93 12.94 -8.83
N GLU A 50 12.24 12.85 -10.13
CA GLU A 50 12.20 13.99 -11.06
C GLU A 50 10.78 14.59 -11.13
N ALA A 51 9.77 13.76 -11.37
CA ALA A 51 8.37 14.21 -11.44
C ALA A 51 7.88 14.85 -10.14
N LEU A 52 8.23 14.28 -8.98
CA LEU A 52 7.90 14.86 -7.67
C LEU A 52 8.63 16.19 -7.44
N THR A 53 9.90 16.29 -7.83
CA THR A 53 10.69 17.51 -7.69
C THR A 53 10.12 18.64 -8.56
N GLU A 54 9.74 18.34 -9.80
CA GLU A 54 9.07 19.29 -10.69
C GLU A 54 7.75 19.78 -10.09
N ARG A 55 6.94 18.86 -9.54
CA ARG A 55 5.68 19.21 -8.90
C ARG A 55 5.88 20.08 -7.65
N VAL A 56 6.88 19.80 -6.84
CA VAL A 56 7.25 20.62 -5.68
C VAL A 56 7.73 22.00 -6.12
N ALA A 57 8.55 22.10 -7.16
CA ALA A 57 9.04 23.38 -7.70
C ALA A 57 7.91 24.25 -8.26
N HIS A 58 6.84 23.66 -8.77
CA HIS A 58 5.64 24.40 -9.19
C HIS A 58 4.99 25.17 -8.02
N GLY A 59 4.98 24.61 -6.79
CA GLY A 59 4.66 25.29 -5.53
C GLY A 59 3.18 25.57 -5.28
N VAL A 60 2.28 25.32 -6.23
CA VAL A 60 0.83 25.51 -6.06
C VAL A 60 0.14 24.14 -6.07
N PHE A 61 -0.38 23.70 -4.92
CA PHE A 61 -0.89 22.33 -4.77
C PHE A 61 -2.40 22.23 -4.89
N GLY A 62 -3.19 23.09 -4.31
CA GLY A 62 -4.66 23.16 -4.46
C GLY A 62 -5.38 21.81 -4.45
N TYR A 63 -6.60 21.79 -4.96
CA TYR A 63 -7.33 20.55 -5.23
C TYR A 63 -6.85 19.95 -6.55
N SER A 64 -6.52 18.68 -6.55
CA SER A 64 -6.02 17.95 -7.72
C SER A 64 -6.95 16.81 -8.10
N MET A 65 -6.99 16.49 -9.38
CA MET A 65 -7.67 15.33 -9.94
C MET A 65 -6.65 14.43 -10.66
N ALA A 66 -6.95 13.15 -10.76
CA ALA A 66 -6.12 12.23 -11.52
C ALA A 66 -6.16 12.62 -13.02
N PRO A 67 -5.01 12.87 -13.66
CA PRO A 67 -4.94 13.16 -15.09
C PRO A 67 -5.20 11.91 -15.92
N ASP A 68 -5.50 12.06 -17.20
CA ASP A 68 -5.74 10.93 -18.12
C ASP A 68 -4.57 9.94 -18.15
N GLY A 69 -3.34 10.43 -18.15
CA GLY A 69 -2.14 9.59 -18.12
C GLY A 69 -2.04 8.69 -16.89
N TYR A 70 -2.71 9.01 -15.78
CA TYR A 70 -2.79 8.10 -14.64
C TYR A 70 -3.60 6.84 -15.00
N TYR A 71 -4.77 7.03 -15.60
CA TYR A 71 -5.63 5.91 -16.00
C TYR A 71 -4.97 5.06 -17.09
N GLU A 72 -4.38 5.70 -18.08
CA GLU A 72 -3.63 5.03 -19.15
C GLU A 72 -2.47 4.19 -18.61
N ALA A 73 -1.72 4.72 -17.64
CA ALA A 73 -0.61 4.00 -17.02
C ALA A 73 -1.08 2.75 -16.25
N VAL A 74 -2.18 2.87 -15.48
CA VAL A 74 -2.74 1.75 -14.72
C VAL A 74 -3.35 0.71 -15.66
N GLN A 75 -4.16 1.13 -16.63
CA GLN A 75 -4.75 0.25 -17.64
C GLN A 75 -3.67 -0.51 -18.41
N GLY A 76 -2.65 0.19 -18.91
CA GLY A 76 -1.55 -0.45 -19.61
C GLY A 76 -0.72 -1.41 -18.74
N TRP A 77 -0.61 -1.15 -17.43
CA TRP A 77 0.01 -2.09 -16.52
C TRP A 77 -0.81 -3.38 -16.40
N PHE A 78 -2.11 -3.28 -16.13
CA PHE A 78 -2.99 -4.44 -15.99
C PHE A 78 -3.07 -5.25 -17.27
N GLU A 79 -3.17 -4.59 -18.41
CA GLU A 79 -3.17 -5.27 -19.71
C GLU A 79 -1.88 -6.06 -19.94
N ARG A 80 -0.71 -5.44 -19.76
CA ARG A 80 0.58 -6.12 -19.99
C ARG A 80 0.89 -7.22 -18.98
N ARG A 81 0.44 -7.09 -17.73
CA ARG A 81 0.82 -8.01 -16.65
C ARG A 81 -0.22 -9.07 -16.35
N HIS A 82 -1.46 -8.79 -16.63
CA HIS A 82 -2.59 -9.63 -16.24
C HIS A 82 -3.54 -9.97 -17.41
N GLY A 83 -3.31 -9.45 -18.63
CA GLY A 83 -4.16 -9.69 -19.78
C GLY A 83 -5.57 -9.13 -19.63
N TRP A 84 -5.74 -8.10 -18.80
CA TRP A 84 -7.01 -7.49 -18.48
C TRP A 84 -6.87 -5.97 -18.45
N CYS A 85 -7.80 -5.26 -19.08
CA CYS A 85 -7.84 -3.80 -19.09
C CYS A 85 -9.08 -3.31 -18.36
N PRO A 86 -8.95 -2.72 -17.17
CA PRO A 86 -10.11 -2.15 -16.46
C PRO A 86 -10.66 -0.93 -17.20
N GLU A 87 -11.97 -0.78 -17.22
CA GLU A 87 -12.61 0.42 -17.77
C GLU A 87 -12.39 1.63 -16.83
N ARG A 88 -12.32 2.82 -17.40
CA ARG A 88 -12.03 4.05 -16.62
C ARG A 88 -13.05 4.28 -15.51
N GLU A 89 -14.30 3.99 -15.76
CA GLU A 89 -15.43 4.15 -14.84
C GLU A 89 -15.37 3.23 -13.62
N TRP A 90 -14.52 2.19 -13.68
CA TRP A 90 -14.32 1.26 -12.57
C TRP A 90 -13.29 1.75 -11.54
N PHE A 91 -12.59 2.84 -11.84
CA PHE A 91 -11.59 3.36 -10.93
C PHE A 91 -12.25 4.19 -9.81
N VAL A 92 -12.04 3.76 -8.59
CA VAL A 92 -12.40 4.52 -7.39
C VAL A 92 -11.13 4.93 -6.67
N MET A 93 -10.90 6.24 -6.60
CA MET A 93 -9.71 6.79 -5.94
C MET A 93 -9.88 6.76 -4.42
N THR A 94 -8.89 6.18 -3.74
CA THR A 94 -8.86 6.10 -2.28
C THR A 94 -7.47 6.50 -1.76
N PRO A 95 -7.35 6.98 -0.50
CA PRO A 95 -6.05 7.33 0.08
C PRO A 95 -5.16 6.11 0.38
N GLY A 96 -5.61 4.90 0.07
CA GLY A 96 -4.85 3.66 0.24
C GLY A 96 -5.74 2.43 0.28
N VAL A 97 -5.14 1.25 0.06
CA VAL A 97 -5.86 -0.03 -0.05
C VAL A 97 -6.57 -0.41 1.27
N VAL A 98 -5.99 -0.15 2.43
CA VAL A 98 -6.62 -0.47 3.72
C VAL A 98 -7.89 0.35 3.92
N PHE A 99 -7.87 1.64 3.54
CA PHE A 99 -9.07 2.48 3.53
C PHE A 99 -10.12 1.94 2.56
N ALA A 100 -9.71 1.55 1.35
CA ALA A 100 -10.61 0.95 0.35
C ALA A 100 -11.29 -0.32 0.88
N LEU A 101 -10.56 -1.17 1.61
CA LEU A 101 -11.11 -2.36 2.25
C LEU A 101 -12.16 -2.02 3.32
N ALA A 102 -11.88 -1.02 4.17
CA ALA A 102 -12.85 -0.55 5.16
C ALA A 102 -14.13 -0.04 4.48
N MET A 103 -13.98 0.74 3.40
CA MET A 103 -15.12 1.23 2.63
C MET A 103 -15.89 0.10 1.95
N ALA A 104 -15.23 -0.89 1.39
CA ALA A 104 -15.88 -2.07 0.81
C ALA A 104 -16.68 -2.85 1.88
N VAL A 105 -16.06 -3.12 3.03
CA VAL A 105 -16.74 -3.79 4.15
C VAL A 105 -17.99 -3.02 4.57
N THR A 106 -17.89 -1.72 4.74
CA THR A 106 -19.03 -0.90 5.20
C THR A 106 -20.10 -0.71 4.14
N SER A 107 -19.74 -0.67 2.85
CA SER A 107 -20.69 -0.45 1.76
C SER A 107 -21.48 -1.71 1.38
N PHE A 108 -20.86 -2.88 1.49
CA PHE A 108 -21.47 -4.15 1.02
C PHE A 108 -22.03 -5.03 2.15
N THR A 109 -21.88 -4.61 3.41
CA THR A 109 -22.36 -5.37 4.56
C THR A 109 -23.02 -4.49 5.60
N GLN A 110 -23.76 -5.09 6.53
CA GLN A 110 -24.35 -4.44 7.71
C GLN A 110 -23.57 -4.81 8.98
N PRO A 111 -23.63 -4.00 10.06
CA PRO A 111 -23.10 -4.40 11.36
C PRO A 111 -23.64 -5.77 11.81
N GLY A 112 -22.73 -6.66 12.22
CA GLY A 112 -23.05 -8.04 12.61
C GLY A 112 -22.95 -9.08 11.49
N ASP A 113 -22.86 -8.67 10.23
CA ASP A 113 -22.61 -9.59 9.12
C ASP A 113 -21.23 -10.24 9.21
N ALA A 114 -21.09 -11.39 8.57
CA ALA A 114 -19.83 -12.12 8.52
C ALA A 114 -19.04 -11.78 7.25
N VAL A 115 -17.74 -11.54 7.45
CA VAL A 115 -16.79 -11.34 6.35
C VAL A 115 -15.69 -12.40 6.47
N ILE A 116 -15.45 -13.12 5.37
CA ILE A 116 -14.49 -14.22 5.34
C ILE A 116 -13.09 -13.73 4.95
N ILE A 117 -12.07 -14.26 5.63
CA ILE A 117 -10.66 -14.09 5.27
C ILE A 117 -9.95 -15.45 5.24
N GLN A 118 -8.79 -15.52 4.58
CA GLN A 118 -8.02 -16.76 4.39
C GLN A 118 -6.64 -16.64 5.07
N PRO A 119 -6.54 -16.86 6.41
CA PRO A 119 -5.26 -16.82 7.09
C PRO A 119 -4.33 -17.99 6.66
N PRO A 120 -2.98 -17.77 6.68
CA PRO A 120 -2.31 -16.54 7.08
C PRO A 120 -2.49 -15.42 6.03
N VAL A 121 -2.88 -14.23 6.48
CA VAL A 121 -3.18 -13.09 5.63
C VAL A 121 -2.77 -11.79 6.32
N TYR A 122 -2.66 -10.72 5.57
CA TYR A 122 -2.29 -9.40 6.06
C TYR A 122 -3.20 -8.95 7.21
N TYR A 123 -2.61 -8.66 8.37
CA TYR A 123 -3.34 -8.42 9.62
C TYR A 123 -4.38 -7.27 9.57
N PRO A 124 -4.23 -6.20 8.77
CA PRO A 124 -5.26 -5.17 8.69
C PRO A 124 -6.61 -5.64 8.14
N PHE A 125 -6.66 -6.77 7.43
CA PHE A 125 -7.95 -7.32 6.98
C PHE A 125 -8.88 -7.62 8.17
N ARG A 126 -8.35 -8.24 9.22
CA ARG A 126 -9.09 -8.46 10.46
C ARG A 126 -9.57 -7.15 11.07
N MET A 127 -8.67 -6.17 11.19
CA MET A 127 -9.00 -4.87 11.79
C MET A 127 -10.13 -4.17 11.01
N MET A 128 -10.08 -4.18 9.67
CA MET A 128 -11.13 -3.54 8.85
C MET A 128 -12.49 -4.22 9.00
N ILE A 129 -12.53 -5.48 9.36
CA ILE A 129 -13.78 -6.21 9.63
C ILE A 129 -14.29 -5.90 11.04
N GLU A 130 -13.47 -6.12 12.06
CA GLU A 130 -13.87 -6.05 13.48
C GLU A 130 -14.13 -4.60 13.92
N ASP A 131 -13.26 -3.65 13.55
CA ASP A 131 -13.39 -2.22 13.90
C ASP A 131 -14.63 -1.57 13.26
N ASN A 132 -15.13 -2.17 12.18
CA ASN A 132 -16.37 -1.74 11.54
C ASN A 132 -17.61 -2.55 12.01
N GLY A 133 -17.51 -3.31 13.09
CA GLY A 133 -18.62 -4.02 13.69
C GLY A 133 -19.11 -5.27 12.94
N ARG A 134 -18.26 -5.84 12.07
CA ARG A 134 -18.56 -7.10 11.37
C ARG A 134 -17.88 -8.26 12.06
N LYS A 135 -18.37 -9.48 11.80
CA LYS A 135 -17.80 -10.72 12.34
C LYS A 135 -16.77 -11.28 11.37
N MET A 136 -15.56 -11.51 11.85
CA MET A 136 -14.56 -12.22 11.07
C MET A 136 -14.86 -13.72 11.05
N VAL A 137 -14.88 -14.30 9.85
CA VAL A 137 -14.92 -15.75 9.62
C VAL A 137 -13.66 -16.15 8.86
N THR A 138 -13.12 -17.31 9.17
CA THR A 138 -11.87 -17.77 8.55
C THR A 138 -12.09 -19.00 7.69
N SER A 139 -11.42 -19.03 6.55
CA SER A 139 -11.18 -20.21 5.71
C SER A 139 -9.67 -20.38 5.56
N PRO A 140 -8.99 -21.05 6.51
CA PRO A 140 -7.53 -21.14 6.53
C PRO A 140 -6.99 -21.73 5.24
N LEU A 141 -5.87 -21.17 4.77
CA LEU A 141 -5.09 -21.75 3.68
C LEU A 141 -4.45 -23.06 4.18
N LEU A 142 -4.43 -24.04 3.32
CA LEU A 142 -3.71 -25.29 3.56
C LEU A 142 -2.29 -25.15 3.01
N TYR A 143 -1.33 -25.67 3.74
CA TYR A 143 0.04 -25.82 3.29
C TYR A 143 0.30 -27.30 3.08
N ASP A 144 0.66 -27.69 1.89
CA ASP A 144 0.86 -29.08 1.47
C ASP A 144 2.34 -29.48 1.22
N GLY A 145 3.27 -28.64 1.69
CA GLY A 145 4.71 -28.91 1.62
C GLY A 145 5.47 -28.18 0.54
#